data_822e071b3cd3b91699a8e4e0a9feef1b
#
_entry.id   822e071b3cd3b91699a8e4e0a9feef1b
#
_cell.length_a   1.000
_cell.length_b   1.000
_cell.length_c   1.000
_cell.angle_alpha   90.00
_cell.angle_beta   90.00
_cell.angle_gamma   90.00
#
_symmetry.space_group_name_H-M   'P 1'
#
loop_
_entity.id
_entity.type
_entity.pdbx_description
1 polymer ?
#
loop_
_entity_poly.entity_id
_entity_poly.type
_entity_poly.pdbx_seq_one_letter_code
_entity_poly.pdbx_strand_id
1 'polypeptide(L)'
;MKLKKLVICTTLSLAFCLSATACSGRTPNGEQIDPHKTQLYVYNFAGGYGSDWLSALKTRFEEKHKNDTNWEEGKTGVQVWIDSKKDTLSDISSQILSNRDEVYFSEYAYYYTLKSQGVLGDITEAVTPKLTEYGESRSIEEKLSREQQEYYGVQEGNEVKYYGVPHYAGYDGIIYNVDLFEKEGYYFAKTPSDNTRDGRFIDKFNTEKSAGPDGVAGTFDDGLPATYEEFFTLLGYIKDGGTTPVVWNGFNYQYYLQRLMQALQVNYEGVEQSMLNYTLNGEATTLATVSGGNVTIDPAKTVSNADAWELSKQAGKYYGLDFLYQLVTNNSFHNDMAFNPAYSHLDAQEDFINAGEDGKTKPAAMLIDGVWWQSEAGDAFDRMVAVKGENYNEYNRNFAFMPLPKATQEKVTETANGNANSRYMLYDSIFSLCFMKANVAEWKKPLAIDFIKFANSDESLNEFTKITNTVKALNYTVSDETKAQLTPFGKSLVQVKDASQVVYPFSTNSVYLNNQSYFQVDSAFRTTIGSKDYQFPAIAMHEDNVSAENYFKGMATYYQKNWIVK
;
A
#
# COMPACT_ATOMS: atom_id res chain seq x y z
N MET A 1 52.70 -33.32 44.85
CA MET A 1 54.04 -32.77 44.55
C MET A 1 53.77 -31.41 43.88
N LYS A 2 53.75 -30.31 44.61
CA LYS A 2 54.78 -29.25 44.78
C LYS A 2 55.45 -28.85 43.45
N LEU A 3 55.29 -27.62 42.90
CA LEU A 3 55.96 -26.37 43.24
C LEU A 3 55.45 -25.19 42.39
N LYS A 4 55.02 -24.11 42.98
CA LYS A 4 55.65 -22.77 43.16
C LYS A 4 55.72 -21.86 41.94
N LYS A 5 54.92 -20.81 42.01
CA LYS A 5 55.15 -19.36 41.92
C LYS A 5 56.39 -18.86 41.21
N LEU A 6 56.21 -17.89 40.29
CA LEU A 6 56.98 -16.64 40.30
C LEU A 6 56.15 -15.48 39.73
N VAL A 7 56.05 -14.43 40.54
CA VAL A 7 55.50 -13.10 40.20
C VAL A 7 56.67 -12.26 39.73
N ILE A 8 56.49 -11.55 38.62
CA ILE A 8 57.37 -10.42 38.26
C ILE A 8 56.48 -9.24 37.94
N CYS A 9 56.45 -8.24 38.83
CA CYS A 9 55.97 -6.89 38.58
C CYS A 9 57.02 -6.13 37.75
N THR A 10 56.58 -5.59 36.63
CA THR A 10 57.30 -4.50 35.96
C THR A 10 56.31 -3.36 35.70
N THR A 11 56.49 -2.32 36.47
CA THR A 11 55.90 -1.00 36.27
C THR A 11 56.49 -0.36 35.04
N LEU A 12 55.61 -0.06 34.05
CA LEU A 12 55.97 0.82 32.93
C LEU A 12 55.01 1.99 32.92
N SER A 13 55.57 3.17 33.09
CA SER A 13 54.89 4.46 33.05
C SER A 13 54.33 4.72 31.64
N LEU A 14 53.00 4.91 31.56
CA LEU A 14 52.36 5.29 30.32
C LEU A 14 52.23 6.80 30.27
N ALA A 15 52.89 7.39 29.28
CA ALA A 15 52.62 8.75 28.84
C ALA A 15 51.24 8.80 28.18
N PHE A 16 50.32 9.56 28.75
CA PHE A 16 49.01 9.89 28.17
C PHE A 16 49.22 10.84 27.01
N CYS A 17 49.27 10.33 25.79
CA CYS A 17 48.95 11.10 24.59
C CYS A 17 47.44 11.19 24.46
N LEU A 18 46.86 12.32 24.83
CA LEU A 18 45.48 12.71 24.45
C LEU A 18 45.47 12.93 22.93
N SER A 19 45.25 11.88 22.18
CA SER A 19 44.72 12.01 20.82
C SER A 19 43.19 12.15 20.94
N ALA A 20 42.71 13.38 20.78
CA ALA A 20 41.32 13.63 20.50
C ALA A 20 40.94 12.94 19.18
N THR A 21 40.56 11.67 19.26
CA THR A 21 39.82 11.04 18.16
C THR A 21 38.44 11.70 18.13
N ALA A 22 38.28 12.68 17.24
CA ALA A 22 37.00 13.12 16.79
C ALA A 22 36.23 11.85 16.42
N CYS A 23 35.09 11.59 17.09
CA CYS A 23 34.12 10.60 16.65
C CYS A 23 33.63 11.01 15.27
N SER A 24 34.32 10.53 14.21
CA SER A 24 33.78 10.56 12.87
C SER A 24 32.58 9.60 12.86
N GLY A 25 31.36 10.12 12.96
CA GLY A 25 30.14 9.35 12.77
C GLY A 25 30.19 8.74 11.37
N ARG A 26 30.36 7.44 11.27
CA ARG A 26 30.16 6.70 10.03
C ARG A 26 28.70 6.28 9.97
N THR A 27 28.09 6.51 8.82
CA THR A 27 26.81 5.87 8.48
C THR A 27 27.01 4.37 8.26
N PRO A 28 25.94 3.57 8.24
CA PRO A 28 25.99 2.17 7.82
C PRO A 28 26.68 1.97 6.46
N ASN A 29 26.63 2.97 5.57
CA ASN A 29 27.21 2.95 4.24
C ASN A 29 28.67 3.46 4.17
N GLY A 30 29.32 3.76 5.30
CA GLY A 30 30.72 4.21 5.34
C GLY A 30 30.95 5.66 4.91
N GLU A 31 29.93 6.44 4.63
CA GLU A 31 30.01 7.85 4.27
C GLU A 31 30.47 8.67 5.49
N GLN A 32 31.32 9.69 5.25
CA GLN A 32 31.83 10.56 6.32
C GLN A 32 31.13 11.91 6.29
N ILE A 33 30.96 12.50 7.48
CA ILE A 33 30.47 13.88 7.60
C ILE A 33 31.50 14.83 6.98
N ASP A 34 31.05 15.61 5.99
CA ASP A 34 31.80 16.73 5.48
C ASP A 34 31.52 17.96 6.36
N PRO A 35 32.53 18.42 7.15
CA PRO A 35 32.31 19.54 8.07
C PRO A 35 32.10 20.89 7.34
N HIS A 36 32.41 20.96 6.05
CA HIS A 36 32.25 22.15 5.22
C HIS A 36 30.86 22.27 4.58
N LYS A 37 30.02 21.24 4.74
CA LYS A 37 28.64 21.21 4.23
C LYS A 37 27.61 21.31 5.35
N THR A 38 26.48 21.93 5.06
CA THR A 38 25.31 21.92 5.94
C THR A 38 24.69 20.52 5.93
N GLN A 39 24.47 19.95 7.11
CA GLN A 39 23.95 18.59 7.26
C GLN A 39 22.43 18.61 7.36
N LEU A 40 21.73 17.73 6.62
CA LEU A 40 20.31 17.43 6.77
C LEU A 40 20.14 15.94 7.08
N TYR A 41 19.37 15.60 8.11
CA TYR A 41 19.12 14.23 8.52
C TYR A 41 17.69 13.81 8.17
N VAL A 42 17.56 12.69 7.47
CA VAL A 42 16.30 12.19 6.93
C VAL A 42 16.07 10.76 7.36
N TYR A 43 14.94 10.51 8.00
CA TYR A 43 14.48 9.18 8.33
C TYR A 43 13.67 8.59 7.18
N ASN A 44 13.87 7.31 6.87
CA ASN A 44 13.10 6.56 5.88
C ASN A 44 12.65 5.22 6.46
N PHE A 45 11.37 4.90 6.31
CA PHE A 45 10.91 3.54 6.49
C PHE A 45 11.32 2.70 5.28
N ALA A 46 12.20 1.72 5.50
CA ALA A 46 12.82 0.91 4.45
C ALA A 46 12.03 -0.36 4.11
N GLY A 47 10.80 -0.52 4.59
CA GLY A 47 9.90 -1.59 4.17
C GLY A 47 9.32 -1.32 2.78
N GLY A 48 8.81 -2.37 2.12
CA GLY A 48 8.17 -2.24 0.82
C GLY A 48 9.07 -1.65 -0.25
N TYR A 49 9.13 -0.33 -0.35
CA TYR A 49 9.83 0.38 -1.43
C TYR A 49 11.34 0.56 -1.24
N GLY A 50 11.89 0.14 -0.11
CA GLY A 50 13.32 0.28 0.17
C GLY A 50 13.79 1.74 0.32
N SER A 51 15.04 2.01 -0.07
CA SER A 51 15.69 3.32 0.11
C SER A 51 16.34 3.90 -1.15
N ASP A 52 16.31 3.21 -2.28
CA ASP A 52 17.01 3.63 -3.50
C ASP A 52 16.44 4.93 -4.08
N TRP A 53 15.12 5.09 -4.02
CA TRP A 53 14.45 6.33 -4.39
C TRP A 53 14.95 7.55 -3.59
N LEU A 54 15.20 7.37 -2.28
CA LEU A 54 15.68 8.44 -1.41
C LEU A 54 17.17 8.70 -1.63
N SER A 55 17.96 7.66 -1.94
CA SER A 55 19.36 7.79 -2.32
C SER A 55 19.53 8.60 -3.63
N ALA A 56 18.66 8.35 -4.62
CA ALA A 56 18.60 9.13 -5.85
C ALA A 56 18.15 10.58 -5.58
N LEU A 57 17.12 10.78 -4.75
CA LEU A 57 16.66 12.09 -4.32
C LEU A 57 17.76 12.90 -3.63
N LYS A 58 18.48 12.27 -2.66
CA LYS A 58 19.64 12.84 -1.98
C LYS A 58 20.67 13.34 -2.98
N THR A 59 21.10 12.48 -3.92
CA THR A 59 22.13 12.81 -4.90
C THR A 59 21.75 14.03 -5.74
N ARG A 60 20.49 14.10 -6.18
CA ARG A 60 19.97 15.22 -6.97
C ARG A 60 19.85 16.51 -6.13
N PHE A 61 19.42 16.40 -4.88
CA PHE A 61 19.32 17.54 -3.96
C PHE A 61 20.69 18.11 -3.62
N GLU A 62 21.65 17.26 -3.28
CA GLU A 62 23.03 17.68 -2.99
C GLU A 62 23.71 18.35 -4.21
N GLU A 63 23.47 17.82 -5.42
CA GLU A 63 24.00 18.43 -6.65
C GLU A 63 23.36 19.80 -6.93
N LYS A 64 22.05 19.94 -6.72
CA LYS A 64 21.35 21.22 -6.86
C LYS A 64 21.93 22.29 -5.94
N HIS A 65 22.24 21.94 -4.71
CA HIS A 65 22.68 22.86 -3.65
C HIS A 65 24.19 22.88 -3.42
N LYS A 66 24.99 22.26 -4.29
CA LYS A 66 26.45 22.07 -4.08
C LYS A 66 27.24 23.34 -3.85
N ASN A 67 26.76 24.49 -4.37
CA ASN A 67 27.43 25.79 -4.29
C ASN A 67 26.72 26.78 -3.35
N ASP A 68 25.65 26.38 -2.70
CA ASP A 68 24.87 27.27 -1.84
C ASP A 68 25.62 27.56 -0.54
N THR A 69 25.61 28.82 -0.14
CA THR A 69 26.30 29.31 1.07
C THR A 69 25.36 29.93 2.09
N ASN A 70 24.06 29.87 1.83
CA ASN A 70 23.01 30.55 2.60
C ASN A 70 22.35 29.69 3.68
N TRP A 71 22.69 28.41 3.76
CA TRP A 71 22.04 27.48 4.72
C TRP A 71 22.67 27.52 6.12
N GLU A 72 23.99 27.63 6.20
CA GLU A 72 24.72 27.71 7.46
C GLU A 72 25.99 28.55 7.27
N GLU A 73 26.26 29.50 8.19
CA GLU A 73 27.40 30.39 8.09
C GLU A 73 28.72 29.62 8.00
N GLY A 74 29.55 29.97 7.04
CA GLY A 74 30.87 29.36 6.81
C GLY A 74 30.84 27.99 6.14
N LYS A 75 29.68 27.52 5.68
CA LYS A 75 29.54 26.28 4.94
C LYS A 75 29.12 26.49 3.50
N THR A 76 29.47 25.54 2.64
CA THR A 76 29.10 25.54 1.22
C THR A 76 28.54 24.18 0.83
N GLY A 77 27.35 24.18 0.26
CA GLY A 77 26.64 22.97 -0.13
C GLY A 77 25.92 22.27 1.01
N VAL A 78 25.18 21.25 0.66
CA VAL A 78 24.37 20.42 1.57
C VAL A 78 24.85 18.98 1.51
N GLN A 79 24.79 18.27 2.62
CA GLN A 79 24.95 16.83 2.72
C GLN A 79 23.73 16.23 3.43
N VAL A 80 23.05 15.30 2.77
CA VAL A 80 21.87 14.61 3.30
C VAL A 80 22.27 13.27 3.89
N TRP A 81 21.85 13.02 5.11
CA TRP A 81 22.02 11.74 5.80
C TRP A 81 20.73 10.97 5.82
N ILE A 82 20.76 9.70 5.38
CA ILE A 82 19.60 8.83 5.38
C ILE A 82 19.76 7.83 6.52
N ASP A 83 18.79 7.83 7.46
CA ASP A 83 18.60 6.78 8.45
C ASP A 83 17.44 5.90 7.99
N SER A 84 17.76 4.75 7.37
CA SER A 84 16.79 3.85 6.75
C SER A 84 16.58 2.61 7.61
N LYS A 85 15.37 2.42 8.13
CA LYS A 85 15.02 1.33 9.06
C LYS A 85 13.65 0.75 8.72
N LYS A 86 13.37 -0.45 9.25
CA LYS A 86 12.05 -1.09 9.15
C LYS A 86 11.13 -0.79 10.34
N ASP A 87 11.48 0.18 11.18
CA ASP A 87 10.65 0.60 12.31
C ASP A 87 9.55 1.55 11.82
N THR A 88 8.30 1.27 12.15
CA THR A 88 7.16 2.14 11.82
C THR A 88 7.10 3.35 12.77
N LEU A 89 6.28 4.34 12.46
CA LEU A 89 6.08 5.48 13.39
C LEU A 89 5.48 5.08 14.72
N SER A 90 4.71 3.99 14.78
CA SER A 90 4.23 3.46 16.07
C SER A 90 5.37 3.00 16.96
N ASP A 91 6.46 2.50 16.38
CA ASP A 91 7.64 2.02 17.12
C ASP A 91 8.51 3.16 17.64
N ILE A 92 8.63 4.25 16.87
CA ILE A 92 9.57 5.34 17.14
C ILE A 92 8.92 6.66 17.60
N SER A 93 7.59 6.75 17.67
CA SER A 93 6.86 8.01 17.95
C SER A 93 7.36 8.75 19.20
N SER A 94 7.68 8.02 20.26
CA SER A 94 8.22 8.60 21.52
C SER A 94 9.65 9.13 21.39
N GLN A 95 10.37 8.77 20.33
CA GLN A 95 11.79 9.11 20.13
C GLN A 95 11.99 10.21 19.08
N ILE A 96 10.97 10.56 18.28
CA ILE A 96 11.10 11.49 17.14
C ILE A 96 11.75 12.81 17.57
N LEU A 97 11.29 13.42 18.68
CA LEU A 97 11.83 14.69 19.16
C LEU A 97 13.27 14.59 19.68
N SER A 98 13.71 13.43 20.14
CA SER A 98 15.07 13.18 20.63
C SER A 98 16.03 12.67 19.56
N ASN A 99 15.51 12.09 18.47
CA ASN A 99 16.32 11.65 17.35
C ASN A 99 16.97 12.84 16.63
N ARG A 100 18.08 12.58 15.92
CA ARG A 100 18.74 13.60 15.10
C ARG A 100 17.98 13.93 13.83
N ASP A 101 17.18 12.99 13.32
CA ASP A 101 16.49 13.13 12.04
C ASP A 101 15.49 14.30 12.07
N GLU A 102 15.41 15.05 10.98
CA GLU A 102 14.66 16.29 10.86
C GLU A 102 13.46 16.15 9.95
N VAL A 103 13.62 15.41 8.84
CA VAL A 103 12.55 15.06 7.89
C VAL A 103 12.32 13.55 7.96
N TYR A 104 11.05 13.17 7.91
CA TYR A 104 10.62 11.78 8.03
C TYR A 104 9.77 11.36 6.84
N PHE A 105 10.07 10.20 6.28
CA PHE A 105 9.23 9.43 5.37
C PHE A 105 8.90 8.11 6.05
N SER A 106 7.65 7.94 6.48
CA SER A 106 7.31 6.80 7.33
C SER A 106 5.91 6.27 7.08
N GLU A 107 5.62 5.08 7.62
CA GLU A 107 4.33 4.42 7.57
C GLU A 107 3.64 4.38 8.93
N TYR A 108 2.33 4.06 8.91
CA TYR A 108 1.45 3.90 10.07
C TYR A 108 1.43 5.14 10.96
N ALA A 109 1.33 6.30 10.32
CA ALA A 109 1.32 7.59 10.97
C ALA A 109 -0.11 8.10 11.20
N TYR A 110 -0.56 8.07 12.43
CA TYR A 110 -1.79 8.77 12.80
C TYR A 110 -1.51 10.26 12.92
N TYR A 111 -1.76 10.99 11.86
CA TYR A 111 -1.44 12.40 11.70
C TYR A 111 -1.91 13.26 12.89
N TYR A 112 -3.20 13.17 13.25
CA TYR A 112 -3.75 13.95 14.37
C TYR A 112 -3.22 13.52 15.73
N THR A 113 -2.89 12.26 15.92
CA THR A 113 -2.24 11.77 17.16
C THR A 113 -0.85 12.39 17.30
N LEU A 114 -0.03 12.34 16.26
CA LEU A 114 1.31 12.94 16.26
C LEU A 114 1.23 14.45 16.42
N LYS A 115 0.26 15.11 15.76
CA LYS A 115 0.04 16.55 15.93
C LYS A 115 -0.32 16.90 17.36
N SER A 116 -1.25 16.18 17.99
CA SER A 116 -1.66 16.41 19.38
C SER A 116 -0.53 16.20 20.40
N GLN A 117 0.42 15.34 20.08
CA GLN A 117 1.63 15.10 20.86
C GLN A 117 2.71 16.18 20.66
N GLY A 118 2.49 17.15 19.75
CA GLY A 118 3.45 18.20 19.43
C GLY A 118 4.71 17.70 18.71
N VAL A 119 4.61 16.58 17.99
CA VAL A 119 5.76 15.96 17.31
C VAL A 119 5.99 16.56 15.93
N LEU A 120 4.93 17.01 15.26
CA LEU A 120 4.96 17.50 13.89
C LEU A 120 5.27 19.01 13.86
N GLY A 121 6.23 19.41 13.04
CA GLY A 121 6.54 20.80 12.72
C GLY A 121 5.60 21.36 11.65
N ASP A 122 5.39 22.68 11.69
CA ASP A 122 4.64 23.38 10.66
C ASP A 122 5.44 23.35 9.33
N ILE A 123 4.84 22.78 8.28
CA ILE A 123 5.39 22.72 6.92
C ILE A 123 4.54 23.47 5.90
N THR A 124 3.68 24.38 6.36
CA THR A 124 2.78 25.15 5.49
C THR A 124 3.53 25.85 4.36
N GLU A 125 4.74 26.38 4.64
CA GLU A 125 5.62 27.02 3.66
C GLU A 125 6.17 26.04 2.60
N ALA A 126 6.13 24.72 2.86
CA ALA A 126 6.42 23.74 1.82
C ALA A 126 5.19 23.42 0.97
N VAL A 127 4.00 23.43 1.57
CA VAL A 127 2.79 22.83 0.99
C VAL A 127 1.99 23.81 0.15
N THR A 128 1.78 25.05 0.63
CA THR A 128 0.85 26.00 0.01
C THR A 128 1.45 26.85 -1.13
N PRO A 129 2.74 27.23 -1.13
CA PRO A 129 3.30 27.99 -2.26
C PRO A 129 3.47 27.10 -3.49
N LYS A 130 3.36 27.74 -4.67
CA LYS A 130 3.71 27.11 -5.95
C LYS A 130 5.19 26.77 -5.99
N LEU A 131 5.52 25.62 -6.55
CA LEU A 131 6.91 25.11 -6.63
C LEU A 131 7.68 25.75 -7.80
N THR A 132 7.65 27.07 -7.89
CA THR A 132 8.25 27.84 -9.01
C THR A 132 9.77 27.68 -9.10
N GLU A 133 10.46 27.45 -7.97
CA GLU A 133 11.88 27.14 -7.89
C GLU A 133 12.26 25.79 -8.52
N TYR A 134 11.25 24.93 -8.74
CA TYR A 134 11.35 23.65 -9.44
C TYR A 134 10.66 23.68 -10.81
N GLY A 135 10.30 24.88 -11.32
CA GLY A 135 9.69 25.06 -12.64
C GLY A 135 8.20 24.71 -12.71
N GLU A 136 7.53 24.58 -11.56
CA GLU A 136 6.13 24.18 -11.50
C GLU A 136 5.18 25.35 -11.20
N SER A 137 3.98 25.28 -11.79
CA SER A 137 2.90 26.23 -11.53
C SER A 137 1.92 25.78 -10.44
N ARG A 138 2.11 24.57 -9.90
CA ARG A 138 1.30 23.99 -8.82
C ARG A 138 2.05 23.96 -7.50
N SER A 139 1.30 23.99 -6.40
CA SER A 139 1.78 23.73 -5.05
C SER A 139 1.65 22.22 -4.72
N ILE A 140 2.20 21.78 -3.58
CA ILE A 140 1.94 20.43 -3.06
C ILE A 140 0.45 20.31 -2.67
N GLU A 141 -0.17 21.36 -2.12
CA GLU A 141 -1.59 21.39 -1.80
C GLU A 141 -2.46 21.10 -3.04
N GLU A 142 -2.15 21.69 -4.18
CA GLU A 142 -2.86 21.45 -5.44
C GLU A 142 -2.64 20.02 -6.02
N LYS A 143 -1.68 19.28 -5.48
CA LYS A 143 -1.47 17.84 -5.79
C LYS A 143 -2.21 16.91 -4.83
N LEU A 144 -2.74 17.40 -3.71
CA LEU A 144 -3.60 16.64 -2.83
C LEU A 144 -5.00 16.48 -3.44
N SER A 145 -5.67 15.35 -3.17
CA SER A 145 -7.11 15.22 -3.41
C SER A 145 -7.88 16.15 -2.46
N ARG A 146 -9.16 16.38 -2.74
CA ARG A 146 -10.01 17.16 -1.85
C ARG A 146 -10.07 16.57 -0.44
N GLU A 147 -10.24 15.26 -0.33
CA GLU A 147 -10.30 14.54 0.95
C GLU A 147 -8.97 14.65 1.71
N GLN A 148 -7.85 14.60 0.99
CA GLN A 148 -6.52 14.81 1.58
C GLN A 148 -6.32 16.26 2.05
N GLN A 149 -6.76 17.27 1.27
CA GLN A 149 -6.71 18.66 1.70
C GLN A 149 -7.54 18.89 2.97
N GLU A 150 -8.75 18.34 3.03
CA GLU A 150 -9.63 18.41 4.20
C GLU A 150 -9.02 17.71 5.43
N TYR A 151 -8.27 16.62 5.24
CA TYR A 151 -7.66 15.86 6.33
C TYR A 151 -6.34 16.46 6.82
N TYR A 152 -5.43 16.80 5.91
CA TYR A 152 -4.09 17.31 6.27
C TYR A 152 -4.08 18.81 6.55
N GLY A 153 -5.02 19.57 5.99
CA GLY A 153 -5.20 20.99 6.26
C GLY A 153 -5.88 21.22 7.60
N VAL A 154 -5.15 21.75 8.56
CA VAL A 154 -5.66 22.04 9.91
C VAL A 154 -6.02 23.51 10.02
N GLN A 155 -7.29 23.79 10.32
CA GLN A 155 -7.74 25.15 10.55
C GLN A 155 -7.20 25.68 11.89
N GLU A 156 -6.35 26.71 11.86
CA GLU A 156 -5.81 27.42 13.02
C GLU A 156 -6.12 28.91 12.89
N GLY A 157 -7.13 29.35 13.62
CA GLY A 157 -7.66 30.72 13.47
C GLY A 157 -8.24 30.94 12.08
N ASN A 158 -7.68 31.89 11.32
CA ASN A 158 -8.09 32.21 9.94
C ASN A 158 -7.21 31.55 8.86
N GLU A 159 -6.24 30.74 9.25
CA GLU A 159 -5.27 30.10 8.37
C GLU A 159 -5.44 28.60 8.35
N VAL A 160 -5.18 27.99 7.20
CA VAL A 160 -5.02 26.52 7.06
C VAL A 160 -3.54 26.21 7.15
N LYS A 161 -3.18 25.32 8.06
CA LYS A 161 -1.80 24.89 8.28
C LYS A 161 -1.62 23.41 7.98
N TYR A 162 -0.43 23.07 7.51
CA TYR A 162 -0.02 21.69 7.19
C TYR A 162 1.16 21.27 8.07
N TYR A 163 1.06 20.09 8.67
CA TYR A 163 2.09 19.49 9.52
C TYR A 163 2.66 18.19 8.94
N GLY A 164 2.19 17.82 7.78
CA GLY A 164 2.61 16.66 7.01
C GLY A 164 1.77 16.51 5.76
N VAL A 165 2.27 15.70 4.83
CA VAL A 165 1.58 15.33 3.60
C VAL A 165 1.73 13.82 3.37
N PRO A 166 0.84 13.15 2.63
CA PRO A 166 0.99 11.73 2.35
C PRO A 166 2.28 11.48 1.58
N HIS A 167 2.90 10.31 1.82
CA HIS A 167 4.14 9.94 1.15
C HIS A 167 3.88 9.10 -0.10
N TYR A 168 3.68 7.80 0.03
CA TYR A 168 3.35 6.94 -1.10
C TYR A 168 1.93 6.35 -0.96
N ALA A 169 1.41 5.79 -2.05
CA ALA A 169 0.15 5.08 -2.04
C ALA A 169 0.37 3.58 -1.79
N GLY A 170 -0.48 2.98 -0.95
CA GLY A 170 -0.44 1.57 -0.62
C GLY A 170 -1.73 0.87 -0.98
N TYR A 171 -1.79 0.29 -2.18
CA TYR A 171 -2.95 -0.47 -2.65
C TYR A 171 -2.69 -1.97 -2.52
N ASP A 172 -3.62 -2.69 -1.90
CA ASP A 172 -3.64 -4.15 -1.89
C ASP A 172 -4.56 -4.67 -2.99
N GLY A 173 -4.20 -5.81 -3.59
CA GLY A 173 -4.99 -6.37 -4.67
C GLY A 173 -4.50 -7.73 -5.15
N ILE A 174 -4.73 -8.00 -6.40
CA ILE A 174 -4.33 -9.23 -7.09
C ILE A 174 -3.33 -8.85 -8.18
N ILE A 175 -2.18 -9.51 -8.16
CA ILE A 175 -1.17 -9.43 -9.21
C ILE A 175 -1.28 -10.73 -10.03
N TYR A 176 -1.21 -10.65 -11.36
CA TYR A 176 -1.26 -11.84 -12.19
C TYR A 176 -0.08 -11.92 -13.14
N ASN A 177 0.30 -13.16 -13.48
CA ASN A 177 1.38 -13.45 -14.41
C ASN A 177 0.83 -13.43 -15.84
N VAL A 178 1.00 -12.32 -16.54
CA VAL A 178 0.49 -12.11 -17.91
C VAL A 178 1.07 -13.13 -18.87
N ASP A 179 2.38 -13.44 -18.75
CA ASP A 179 3.02 -14.45 -19.63
C ASP A 179 2.33 -15.82 -19.51
N LEU A 180 1.95 -16.20 -18.29
CA LEU A 180 1.25 -17.45 -18.04
C LEU A 180 -0.22 -17.39 -18.52
N PHE A 181 -0.88 -16.24 -18.32
CA PHE A 181 -2.25 -16.03 -18.82
C PHE A 181 -2.31 -16.13 -20.33
N GLU A 182 -1.39 -15.49 -21.06
CA GLU A 182 -1.31 -15.55 -22.52
C GLU A 182 -0.97 -16.97 -23.00
N LYS A 183 -0.02 -17.63 -22.36
CA LYS A 183 0.44 -18.97 -22.74
C LYS A 183 -0.66 -20.02 -22.58
N GLU A 184 -1.40 -19.97 -21.48
CA GLU A 184 -2.39 -21.01 -21.11
C GLU A 184 -3.84 -20.62 -21.47
N GLY A 185 -4.06 -19.39 -21.99
CA GLY A 185 -5.37 -18.88 -22.36
C GLY A 185 -6.29 -18.61 -21.17
N TYR A 186 -5.77 -17.99 -20.11
CA TYR A 186 -6.53 -17.66 -18.87
C TYR A 186 -7.35 -16.36 -19.00
N TYR A 187 -7.89 -16.11 -20.19
CA TYR A 187 -8.77 -14.98 -20.44
C TYR A 187 -10.14 -15.44 -20.92
N PHE A 188 -11.18 -14.77 -20.47
CA PHE A 188 -12.53 -15.02 -20.96
C PHE A 188 -12.67 -14.63 -22.42
N ALA A 189 -13.33 -15.50 -23.19
CA ALA A 189 -13.68 -15.24 -24.57
C ALA A 189 -14.92 -14.34 -24.66
N LYS A 190 -14.93 -13.47 -25.67
CA LYS A 190 -16.08 -12.61 -25.99
C LYS A 190 -17.35 -13.42 -26.30
N THR A 191 -17.17 -14.54 -26.97
CA THR A 191 -18.25 -15.46 -27.35
C THR A 191 -17.83 -16.88 -27.03
N PRO A 192 -18.61 -17.66 -26.29
CA PRO A 192 -18.31 -19.05 -26.00
C PRO A 192 -18.17 -19.89 -27.30
N SER A 193 -17.28 -20.89 -27.27
CA SER A 193 -16.98 -21.75 -28.41
C SER A 193 -16.79 -23.21 -27.99
N ASP A 194 -17.44 -24.14 -28.67
CA ASP A 194 -17.31 -25.58 -28.42
C ASP A 194 -15.96 -26.18 -28.87
N ASN A 195 -15.12 -25.38 -29.55
CA ASN A 195 -13.81 -25.82 -30.05
C ASN A 195 -12.66 -25.64 -29.04
N THR A 196 -12.93 -25.08 -27.87
CA THR A 196 -11.95 -24.81 -26.82
C THR A 196 -12.01 -25.88 -25.71
N ARG A 197 -10.99 -25.94 -24.84
CA ARG A 197 -11.00 -26.79 -23.64
C ARG A 197 -12.21 -26.49 -22.73
N ASP A 198 -12.49 -25.22 -22.55
CA ASP A 198 -13.71 -24.68 -21.95
C ASP A 198 -14.17 -23.49 -22.78
N GLY A 199 -15.35 -23.57 -23.37
CA GLY A 199 -15.89 -22.58 -24.30
C GLY A 199 -15.95 -21.15 -23.78
N ARG A 200 -15.78 -20.94 -22.49
CA ARG A 200 -15.77 -19.61 -21.85
C ARG A 200 -14.43 -18.90 -21.99
N PHE A 201 -13.33 -19.61 -22.27
CA PHE A 201 -11.98 -19.06 -22.35
C PHE A 201 -11.44 -19.03 -23.77
N ILE A 202 -10.48 -18.13 -24.02
CA ILE A 202 -9.79 -18.04 -25.32
C ILE A 202 -8.88 -19.24 -25.53
N ASP A 203 -8.69 -19.58 -26.81
CA ASP A 203 -7.64 -20.47 -27.29
C ASP A 203 -7.25 -20.11 -28.74
N LYS A 204 -6.47 -20.99 -29.40
CA LYS A 204 -6.04 -20.76 -30.78
C LYS A 204 -7.18 -20.70 -31.83
N PHE A 205 -8.39 -21.10 -31.46
CA PHE A 205 -9.58 -21.07 -32.34
C PHE A 205 -10.54 -19.92 -32.00
N ASN A 206 -10.45 -19.40 -30.76
CA ASN A 206 -11.30 -18.35 -30.25
C ASN A 206 -10.42 -17.35 -29.49
N THR A 207 -9.97 -16.31 -30.17
CA THR A 207 -8.95 -15.38 -29.66
C THR A 207 -9.50 -14.03 -29.18
N GLU A 208 -10.81 -13.75 -29.46
CA GLU A 208 -11.42 -12.49 -29.04
C GLU A 208 -11.74 -12.54 -27.54
N LYS A 209 -11.20 -11.58 -26.79
CA LYS A 209 -11.39 -11.44 -25.34
C LYS A 209 -12.73 -10.76 -25.01
N SER A 210 -13.32 -11.10 -23.86
CA SER A 210 -14.48 -10.41 -23.30
C SER A 210 -14.12 -8.98 -22.88
N ALA A 211 -15.13 -8.15 -22.59
CA ALA A 211 -14.96 -6.74 -22.24
C ALA A 211 -14.46 -6.48 -20.80
N GLY A 212 -14.15 -7.52 -20.03
CA GLY A 212 -13.61 -7.36 -18.67
C GLY A 212 -14.54 -6.67 -17.65
N PRO A 213 -13.97 -6.27 -16.49
CA PRO A 213 -14.75 -5.65 -15.41
C PRO A 213 -15.30 -4.26 -15.73
N ASP A 214 -14.74 -3.51 -16.68
CA ASP A 214 -15.29 -2.21 -17.07
C ASP A 214 -16.47 -2.32 -18.06
N GLY A 215 -16.67 -3.51 -18.62
CA GLY A 215 -17.73 -3.81 -19.58
C GLY A 215 -17.55 -3.13 -20.94
N VAL A 216 -16.36 -2.61 -21.27
CA VAL A 216 -16.04 -1.89 -22.50
C VAL A 216 -14.95 -2.60 -23.25
N ALA A 217 -15.25 -3.14 -24.44
CA ALA A 217 -14.29 -3.85 -25.26
C ALA A 217 -13.20 -2.93 -25.84
N GLY A 218 -11.98 -3.43 -25.93
CA GLY A 218 -10.81 -2.72 -26.44
C GLY A 218 -10.06 -1.95 -25.36
N THR A 219 -10.26 -2.30 -24.10
CA THR A 219 -9.57 -1.70 -22.95
C THR A 219 -8.51 -2.64 -22.38
N PHE A 220 -7.79 -2.18 -21.36
CA PHE A 220 -6.65 -2.90 -20.79
C PHE A 220 -7.03 -4.12 -19.94
N ASP A 221 -8.28 -4.25 -19.58
CA ASP A 221 -8.84 -5.34 -18.75
C ASP A 221 -9.61 -6.38 -19.55
N ASP A 222 -9.59 -6.28 -20.89
CA ASP A 222 -10.23 -7.26 -21.78
C ASP A 222 -9.81 -8.70 -21.45
N GLY A 223 -10.81 -9.55 -21.27
CA GLY A 223 -10.63 -10.96 -20.95
C GLY A 223 -10.41 -11.27 -19.47
N LEU A 224 -10.18 -10.29 -18.63
CA LEU A 224 -10.15 -10.49 -17.18
C LEU A 224 -11.56 -10.79 -16.64
N PRO A 225 -11.68 -11.48 -15.48
CA PRO A 225 -12.99 -11.81 -14.92
C PRO A 225 -13.77 -10.54 -14.57
N ALA A 226 -14.94 -10.36 -15.17
CA ALA A 226 -15.77 -9.19 -14.98
C ALA A 226 -16.48 -9.22 -13.61
N THR A 227 -16.86 -10.43 -13.14
CA THR A 227 -17.58 -10.62 -11.89
C THR A 227 -16.87 -11.60 -10.94
N TYR A 228 -17.30 -11.64 -9.66
CA TYR A 228 -16.82 -12.65 -8.71
C TYR A 228 -17.10 -14.07 -9.18
N GLU A 229 -18.25 -14.31 -9.80
CA GLU A 229 -18.59 -15.62 -10.37
C GLU A 229 -17.57 -16.03 -11.47
N GLU A 230 -17.24 -15.10 -12.36
CA GLU A 230 -16.20 -15.34 -13.37
C GLU A 230 -14.83 -15.53 -12.73
N PHE A 231 -14.48 -14.77 -11.69
CA PHE A 231 -13.21 -14.96 -11.00
C PHE A 231 -13.07 -16.39 -10.45
N PHE A 232 -14.07 -16.91 -9.75
CA PHE A 232 -14.03 -18.28 -9.24
C PHE A 232 -14.10 -19.33 -10.35
N THR A 233 -14.77 -19.04 -11.47
CA THR A 233 -14.72 -19.84 -12.69
C THR A 233 -13.30 -19.90 -13.24
N LEU A 234 -12.60 -18.77 -13.30
CA LEU A 234 -11.19 -18.71 -13.72
C LEU A 234 -10.28 -19.52 -12.78
N LEU A 235 -10.46 -19.43 -11.45
CA LEU A 235 -9.66 -20.24 -10.53
C LEU A 235 -9.82 -21.74 -10.80
N GLY A 236 -11.05 -22.19 -11.06
CA GLY A 236 -11.32 -23.59 -11.46
C GLY A 236 -10.60 -23.97 -12.75
N TYR A 237 -10.68 -23.13 -13.76
CA TYR A 237 -10.04 -23.36 -15.06
C TYR A 237 -8.50 -23.41 -14.95
N ILE A 238 -7.90 -22.51 -14.17
CA ILE A 238 -6.45 -22.49 -13.89
C ILE A 238 -6.03 -23.77 -13.19
N LYS A 239 -6.73 -24.15 -12.15
CA LYS A 239 -6.47 -25.37 -11.36
C LYS A 239 -6.55 -26.63 -12.24
N ASP A 240 -7.56 -26.72 -13.10
CA ASP A 240 -7.76 -27.87 -13.99
C ASP A 240 -6.68 -27.93 -15.10
N GLY A 241 -6.00 -26.82 -15.36
CA GLY A 241 -4.78 -26.72 -16.17
C GLY A 241 -3.51 -27.18 -15.45
N GLY A 242 -3.58 -27.56 -14.17
CA GLY A 242 -2.43 -28.00 -13.37
C GLY A 242 -1.60 -26.87 -12.74
N THR A 243 -2.08 -25.63 -12.81
CA THR A 243 -1.48 -24.43 -12.23
C THR A 243 -2.11 -24.13 -10.87
N THR A 244 -1.33 -23.61 -9.92
CA THR A 244 -1.85 -23.05 -8.67
C THR A 244 -2.55 -21.74 -8.97
N PRO A 245 -3.86 -21.59 -8.68
CA PRO A 245 -4.56 -20.35 -9.05
C PRO A 245 -4.02 -19.12 -8.32
N VAL A 246 -3.90 -19.15 -7.00
CA VAL A 246 -3.49 -18.00 -6.19
C VAL A 246 -2.53 -18.41 -5.08
N VAL A 247 -1.57 -17.55 -4.79
CA VAL A 247 -0.68 -17.64 -3.61
C VAL A 247 -0.73 -16.35 -2.81
N TRP A 248 -0.42 -16.42 -1.52
CA TRP A 248 -0.31 -15.27 -0.61
C TRP A 248 0.56 -15.62 0.61
N ASN A 249 0.91 -14.61 1.40
CA ASN A 249 1.63 -14.76 2.65
C ASN A 249 0.86 -15.63 3.66
N GLY A 250 1.28 -16.84 3.88
CA GLY A 250 0.65 -17.79 4.82
C GLY A 250 0.89 -17.44 6.29
N PHE A 251 2.03 -16.82 6.62
CA PHE A 251 2.34 -16.37 7.98
C PHE A 251 1.37 -15.30 8.49
N ASN A 252 1.00 -14.36 7.63
CA ASN A 252 0.10 -13.24 7.95
C ASN A 252 -1.13 -13.19 7.04
N TYR A 253 -1.64 -14.37 6.59
CA TYR A 253 -2.75 -14.46 5.65
C TYR A 253 -3.96 -13.62 6.03
N GLN A 254 -4.27 -13.52 7.33
CA GLN A 254 -5.43 -12.79 7.83
C GLN A 254 -5.38 -11.30 7.47
N TYR A 255 -4.20 -10.69 7.45
CA TYR A 255 -4.03 -9.28 7.09
C TYR A 255 -4.12 -9.06 5.57
N TYR A 256 -3.43 -9.88 4.78
CA TYR A 256 -3.43 -9.77 3.32
C TYR A 256 -4.83 -9.98 2.74
N LEU A 257 -5.51 -11.03 3.21
CA LEU A 257 -6.86 -11.36 2.76
C LEU A 257 -7.90 -10.33 3.23
N GLN A 258 -7.74 -9.74 4.41
CA GLN A 258 -8.63 -8.68 4.87
C GLN A 258 -8.47 -7.39 4.06
N ARG A 259 -7.25 -7.03 3.69
CA ARG A 259 -6.99 -5.86 2.84
C ARG A 259 -7.56 -6.04 1.43
N LEU A 260 -7.38 -7.22 0.82
CA LEU A 260 -8.07 -7.56 -0.43
C LEU A 260 -9.60 -7.45 -0.28
N MET A 261 -10.16 -8.02 0.77
CA MET A 261 -11.61 -7.93 1.03
C MET A 261 -12.09 -6.49 1.16
N GLN A 262 -11.31 -5.62 1.81
CA GLN A 262 -11.64 -4.18 1.89
C GLN A 262 -11.54 -3.48 0.54
N ALA A 263 -10.55 -3.82 -0.28
CA ALA A 263 -10.47 -3.30 -1.64
C ALA A 263 -11.70 -3.72 -2.48
N LEU A 264 -12.16 -4.97 -2.33
CA LEU A 264 -13.39 -5.46 -2.96
C LEU A 264 -14.64 -4.75 -2.42
N GLN A 265 -14.73 -4.52 -1.11
CA GLN A 265 -15.80 -3.72 -0.50
C GLN A 265 -15.86 -2.32 -1.11
N VAL A 266 -14.73 -1.62 -1.14
CA VAL A 266 -14.62 -0.27 -1.69
C VAL A 266 -14.97 -0.25 -3.18
N ASN A 267 -14.56 -1.29 -3.94
CA ASN A 267 -14.89 -1.43 -5.37
C ASN A 267 -16.40 -1.64 -5.62
N TYR A 268 -17.15 -2.14 -4.64
CA TYR A 268 -18.62 -2.22 -4.69
C TYR A 268 -19.30 -0.90 -4.28
N GLU A 269 -18.85 -0.31 -3.16
CA GLU A 269 -19.48 0.85 -2.53
C GLU A 269 -19.24 2.17 -3.27
N GLY A 270 -18.10 2.32 -3.94
CA GLY A 270 -17.65 3.61 -4.46
C GLY A 270 -17.14 4.55 -3.35
N VAL A 271 -16.66 5.73 -3.73
CA VAL A 271 -16.05 6.68 -2.78
C VAL A 271 -17.05 7.14 -1.73
N GLU A 272 -18.22 7.62 -2.15
CA GLU A 272 -19.21 8.23 -1.24
C GLU A 272 -19.66 7.28 -0.12
N GLN A 273 -20.09 6.07 -0.47
CA GLN A 273 -20.56 5.09 0.50
C GLN A 273 -19.42 4.51 1.36
N SER A 274 -18.22 4.35 0.78
CA SER A 274 -17.04 3.93 1.53
C SER A 274 -16.64 4.97 2.58
N MET A 275 -16.67 6.25 2.24
CA MET A 275 -16.28 7.34 3.14
C MET A 275 -17.19 7.49 4.35
N LEU A 276 -18.43 7.02 4.30
CA LEU A 276 -19.34 7.01 5.48
C LEU A 276 -18.72 6.24 6.66
N ASN A 277 -17.92 5.20 6.42
CA ASN A 277 -17.26 4.45 7.49
C ASN A 277 -16.25 5.29 8.30
N TYR A 278 -15.87 6.45 7.81
CA TYR A 278 -14.90 7.36 8.43
C TYR A 278 -15.54 8.69 8.83
N THR A 279 -16.39 9.25 7.96
CA THR A 279 -17.14 10.49 8.23
C THR A 279 -18.28 10.29 9.24
N LEU A 280 -18.79 9.06 9.36
CA LEU A 280 -19.86 8.65 10.27
C LEU A 280 -21.15 9.49 10.15
N ASN A 281 -21.33 10.15 9.01
CA ASN A 281 -22.46 11.04 8.77
C ASN A 281 -22.79 11.11 7.28
N GLY A 282 -24.05 10.89 6.93
CA GLY A 282 -24.52 10.96 5.55
C GLY A 282 -25.63 9.95 5.24
N GLU A 283 -26.01 9.86 3.98
CA GLU A 283 -27.05 8.94 3.51
C GLU A 283 -26.42 7.62 3.06
N ALA A 284 -26.70 6.55 3.81
CA ALA A 284 -26.29 5.18 3.47
C ALA A 284 -27.35 4.57 2.54
N THR A 285 -26.95 4.28 1.30
CA THR A 285 -27.81 3.75 0.24
C THR A 285 -27.56 2.29 -0.10
N THR A 286 -26.56 1.68 0.54
CA THR A 286 -26.11 0.31 0.26
C THR A 286 -26.26 -0.63 1.45
N LEU A 287 -26.99 -0.21 2.50
CA LEU A 287 -27.32 -1.11 3.60
C LEU A 287 -28.14 -2.29 3.07
N ALA A 288 -27.86 -3.49 3.59
CA ALA A 288 -28.50 -4.70 3.07
C ALA A 288 -28.91 -5.69 4.17
N THR A 289 -29.94 -6.43 3.85
CA THR A 289 -30.34 -7.65 4.54
C THR A 289 -29.95 -8.85 3.69
N VAL A 290 -29.33 -9.87 4.32
CA VAL A 290 -28.89 -11.09 3.64
C VAL A 290 -29.62 -12.29 4.20
N SER A 291 -30.18 -13.13 3.31
CA SER A 291 -30.87 -14.37 3.67
C SER A 291 -30.70 -15.44 2.61
N GLY A 292 -30.12 -16.58 3.00
CA GLY A 292 -29.81 -17.69 2.09
C GLY A 292 -28.91 -17.29 0.93
N GLY A 293 -27.93 -16.39 1.19
CA GLY A 293 -27.03 -15.86 0.19
C GLY A 293 -27.60 -14.72 -0.67
N ASN A 294 -28.90 -14.46 -0.60
CA ASN A 294 -29.54 -13.39 -1.36
C ASN A 294 -29.39 -12.04 -0.65
N VAL A 295 -28.87 -11.05 -1.36
CA VAL A 295 -28.71 -9.67 -0.88
C VAL A 295 -29.91 -8.85 -1.30
N THR A 296 -30.55 -8.19 -0.34
CA THR A 296 -31.62 -7.21 -0.57
C THR A 296 -31.15 -5.87 -0.04
N ILE A 297 -31.08 -4.86 -0.90
CA ILE A 297 -30.74 -3.50 -0.48
C ILE A 297 -31.91 -2.91 0.28
N ASP A 298 -31.63 -2.46 1.48
CA ASP A 298 -32.61 -1.79 2.35
C ASP A 298 -32.88 -0.35 1.87
N PRO A 299 -34.00 0.27 2.25
CA PRO A 299 -34.22 1.70 1.97
C PRO A 299 -33.07 2.56 2.51
N ALA A 300 -32.74 3.63 1.77
CA ALA A 300 -31.72 4.57 2.17
C ALA A 300 -31.97 5.12 3.60
N LYS A 301 -30.89 5.23 4.37
CA LYS A 301 -30.93 5.68 5.76
C LYS A 301 -29.88 6.75 6.00
N THR A 302 -30.29 7.90 6.56
CA THR A 302 -29.32 8.87 7.08
C THR A 302 -28.71 8.32 8.36
N VAL A 303 -27.38 8.19 8.37
CA VAL A 303 -26.59 7.80 9.55
C VAL A 303 -25.92 9.02 10.16
N SER A 304 -25.66 8.93 11.46
CA SER A 304 -24.95 9.93 12.25
C SER A 304 -23.96 9.23 13.18
N ASN A 305 -23.13 9.98 13.89
CA ASN A 305 -22.20 9.41 14.88
C ASN A 305 -22.89 8.42 15.84
N ALA A 306 -24.16 8.63 16.19
CA ALA A 306 -24.88 7.79 17.16
C ALA A 306 -25.26 6.42 16.62
N ASP A 307 -25.51 6.30 15.32
CA ASP A 307 -26.01 5.09 14.68
C ASP A 307 -25.21 4.60 13.47
N ALA A 308 -24.02 5.16 13.24
CA ALA A 308 -23.14 4.75 12.14
C ALA A 308 -22.63 3.28 12.27
N TRP A 309 -22.91 2.59 13.37
CA TRP A 309 -22.78 1.14 13.45
C TRP A 309 -23.61 0.40 12.38
N GLU A 310 -24.67 1.01 11.87
CA GLU A 310 -25.48 0.48 10.75
C GLU A 310 -24.64 0.25 9.49
N LEU A 311 -23.54 1.00 9.29
CA LEU A 311 -22.65 0.84 8.16
C LEU A 311 -21.96 -0.54 8.13
N SER A 312 -21.97 -1.28 9.26
CA SER A 312 -21.58 -2.68 9.29
C SER A 312 -22.44 -3.57 8.38
N LYS A 313 -23.62 -3.09 7.98
CA LYS A 313 -24.55 -3.77 7.07
C LYS A 313 -24.42 -3.35 5.61
N GLN A 314 -23.41 -2.59 5.22
CA GLN A 314 -23.20 -2.28 3.80
C GLN A 314 -23.03 -3.54 2.96
N ALA A 315 -23.68 -3.58 1.80
CA ALA A 315 -23.69 -4.74 0.89
C ALA A 315 -22.28 -5.13 0.43
N GLY A 316 -21.42 -4.14 0.18
CA GLY A 316 -20.02 -4.38 -0.19
C GLY A 316 -19.24 -5.17 0.86
N LYS A 317 -19.58 -5.03 2.15
CA LYS A 317 -18.98 -5.86 3.21
C LYS A 317 -19.39 -7.31 3.08
N TYR A 318 -20.68 -7.56 2.78
CA TYR A 318 -21.12 -8.94 2.54
C TYR A 318 -20.49 -9.55 1.31
N TYR A 319 -20.46 -8.83 0.20
CA TYR A 319 -19.84 -9.34 -1.03
C TYR A 319 -18.34 -9.62 -0.85
N GLY A 320 -17.61 -8.76 -0.12
CA GLY A 320 -16.22 -9.02 0.23
C GLY A 320 -16.05 -10.26 1.13
N LEU A 321 -16.95 -10.43 2.11
CA LEU A 321 -16.96 -11.64 2.96
C LEU A 321 -17.29 -12.90 2.17
N ASP A 322 -18.22 -12.85 1.22
CA ASP A 322 -18.59 -13.99 0.39
C ASP A 322 -17.46 -14.38 -0.56
N PHE A 323 -16.80 -13.39 -1.17
CA PHE A 323 -15.59 -13.64 -1.96
C PHE A 323 -14.51 -14.32 -1.12
N LEU A 324 -14.24 -13.79 0.06
CA LEU A 324 -13.25 -14.36 0.97
C LEU A 324 -13.60 -15.80 1.37
N TYR A 325 -14.86 -16.05 1.73
CA TYR A 325 -15.35 -17.39 2.11
C TYR A 325 -15.12 -18.41 0.99
N GLN A 326 -15.50 -18.08 -0.24
CA GLN A 326 -15.29 -18.95 -1.39
C GLN A 326 -13.81 -19.22 -1.63
N LEU A 327 -12.95 -18.20 -1.47
CA LEU A 327 -11.50 -18.33 -1.68
C LEU A 327 -10.83 -19.22 -0.64
N VAL A 328 -11.11 -19.01 0.66
CA VAL A 328 -10.38 -19.70 1.75
C VAL A 328 -10.92 -21.08 2.08
N THR A 329 -12.18 -21.38 1.75
CA THR A 329 -12.78 -22.70 2.03
C THR A 329 -12.57 -23.71 0.90
N ASN A 330 -12.13 -23.28 -0.28
CA ASN A 330 -11.81 -24.17 -1.39
C ASN A 330 -10.29 -24.38 -1.51
N ASN A 331 -9.80 -25.42 -0.90
CA ASN A 331 -8.37 -25.77 -0.89
C ASN A 331 -7.76 -26.00 -2.29
N SER A 332 -8.57 -26.05 -3.36
CA SER A 332 -8.04 -26.19 -4.70
C SER A 332 -7.69 -24.84 -5.37
N PHE A 333 -8.05 -23.72 -4.76
CA PHE A 333 -7.80 -22.39 -5.30
C PHE A 333 -6.46 -21.77 -4.88
N HIS A 334 -5.79 -22.36 -3.90
CA HIS A 334 -4.51 -21.90 -3.39
C HIS A 334 -3.52 -23.04 -3.18
N ASN A 335 -2.26 -22.73 -2.85
CA ASN A 335 -1.27 -23.76 -2.52
C ASN A 335 -1.47 -24.29 -1.08
N ASP A 336 -0.81 -25.41 -0.75
CA ASP A 336 -0.88 -26.04 0.57
C ASP A 336 -0.23 -25.19 1.68
N MET A 337 0.51 -24.15 1.30
CA MET A 337 1.22 -23.23 2.21
C MET A 337 0.41 -21.99 2.59
N ALA A 338 -0.78 -21.79 2.00
CA ALA A 338 -1.59 -20.60 2.13
C ALA A 338 -1.92 -20.17 3.58
N PHE A 339 -1.91 -21.10 4.52
CA PHE A 339 -2.17 -20.85 5.95
C PHE A 339 -1.01 -21.33 6.84
N ASN A 340 0.15 -21.60 6.25
CA ASN A 340 1.30 -22.07 7.01
C ASN A 340 2.10 -20.89 7.59
N PRO A 341 2.29 -20.83 8.93
CA PRO A 341 3.04 -19.73 9.55
C PRO A 341 4.53 -19.70 9.20
N ALA A 342 5.06 -20.71 8.51
CA ALA A 342 6.43 -20.71 7.99
C ALA A 342 6.53 -20.14 6.55
N TYR A 343 5.41 -19.82 5.90
CA TYR A 343 5.36 -19.32 4.54
C TYR A 343 5.18 -17.79 4.52
N SER A 344 6.29 -17.09 4.36
CA SER A 344 6.33 -15.63 4.38
C SER A 344 5.82 -15.00 3.07
N HIS A 345 5.70 -13.68 3.03
CA HIS A 345 5.42 -12.95 1.80
C HIS A 345 6.53 -13.15 0.76
N LEU A 346 7.81 -13.19 1.18
CA LEU A 346 8.93 -13.43 0.25
C LEU A 346 8.86 -14.84 -0.37
N ASP A 347 8.44 -15.86 0.40
CA ASP A 347 8.25 -17.20 -0.16
C ASP A 347 7.12 -17.22 -1.19
N ALA A 348 6.01 -16.54 -0.92
CA ALA A 348 4.88 -16.44 -1.85
C ALA A 348 5.26 -15.68 -3.12
N GLN A 349 6.02 -14.59 -2.99
CA GLN A 349 6.54 -13.81 -4.12
C GLN A 349 7.53 -14.66 -4.96
N GLU A 350 8.41 -15.43 -4.31
CA GLU A 350 9.36 -16.32 -5.00
C GLU A 350 8.64 -17.43 -5.77
N ASP A 351 7.65 -18.09 -5.17
CA ASP A 351 6.82 -19.10 -5.84
C ASP A 351 6.07 -18.50 -7.06
N PHE A 352 5.57 -17.28 -6.94
CA PHE A 352 4.87 -16.58 -8.02
C PHE A 352 5.83 -16.19 -9.17
N ILE A 353 7.01 -15.65 -8.86
CA ILE A 353 8.03 -15.28 -9.86
C ILE A 353 8.55 -16.53 -10.55
N ASN A 354 8.78 -17.59 -9.81
CA ASN A 354 9.34 -18.85 -10.29
C ASN A 354 8.39 -19.53 -11.31
N ALA A 355 7.07 -19.44 -11.11
CA ALA A 355 6.04 -19.95 -12.01
C ALA A 355 6.31 -21.39 -12.53
N GLY A 356 6.92 -22.24 -11.65
CA GLY A 356 7.26 -23.63 -11.98
C GLY A 356 8.54 -23.82 -12.79
N GLU A 357 9.31 -22.77 -13.01
CA GLU A 357 10.56 -22.83 -13.80
C GLU A 357 11.68 -23.62 -13.14
N ASP A 358 11.61 -23.87 -11.84
CA ASP A 358 12.52 -24.74 -11.08
C ASP A 358 12.26 -26.23 -11.33
N GLY A 359 11.15 -26.58 -11.97
CA GLY A 359 10.69 -27.95 -12.21
C GLY A 359 10.24 -28.70 -10.94
N LYS A 360 10.11 -28.01 -9.81
CA LYS A 360 9.72 -28.57 -8.49
C LYS A 360 8.42 -27.96 -7.99
N THR A 361 8.28 -26.63 -8.12
CA THR A 361 7.10 -25.88 -7.70
C THR A 361 6.09 -25.83 -8.83
N LYS A 362 4.79 -26.00 -8.54
CA LYS A 362 3.75 -25.76 -9.54
C LYS A 362 3.74 -24.29 -9.90
N PRO A 363 3.49 -23.95 -11.18
CA PRO A 363 3.30 -22.55 -11.54
C PRO A 363 2.20 -21.91 -10.68
N ALA A 364 2.39 -20.66 -10.27
CA ALA A 364 1.35 -19.85 -9.63
C ALA A 364 0.88 -18.76 -10.61
N ALA A 365 -0.44 -18.67 -10.82
CA ALA A 365 -1.02 -17.74 -11.79
C ALA A 365 -1.21 -16.33 -11.22
N MET A 366 -1.54 -16.23 -9.93
CA MET A 366 -1.83 -14.96 -9.25
C MET A 366 -1.20 -14.91 -7.85
N LEU A 367 -0.93 -13.68 -7.40
CA LEU A 367 -0.43 -13.35 -6.07
C LEU A 367 -1.38 -12.32 -5.43
N ILE A 368 -1.81 -12.54 -4.18
CA ILE A 368 -2.46 -11.52 -3.37
C ILE A 368 -1.39 -10.81 -2.55
N ASP A 369 -1.13 -9.55 -2.89
CA ASP A 369 -0.12 -8.70 -2.26
C ASP A 369 -0.42 -7.21 -2.49
N GLY A 370 0.42 -6.33 -1.97
CA GLY A 370 0.35 -4.90 -2.23
C GLY A 370 1.23 -4.47 -3.41
N VAL A 371 1.04 -3.23 -3.85
CA VAL A 371 1.77 -2.67 -5.00
C VAL A 371 3.28 -2.55 -4.80
N TRP A 372 3.77 -2.74 -3.60
CA TRP A 372 5.21 -2.76 -3.23
C TRP A 372 5.90 -4.10 -3.50
N TRP A 373 5.14 -5.19 -3.79
CA TRP A 373 5.66 -6.56 -3.89
C TRP A 373 6.89 -6.70 -4.78
N GLN A 374 6.91 -6.00 -5.93
CA GLN A 374 7.99 -6.13 -6.90
C GLN A 374 9.32 -5.56 -6.37
N SER A 375 9.24 -4.45 -5.61
CA SER A 375 10.43 -3.88 -4.94
C SER A 375 10.94 -4.79 -3.82
N GLU A 376 10.05 -5.44 -3.07
CA GLU A 376 10.44 -6.43 -2.04
C GLU A 376 11.04 -7.70 -2.64
N ALA A 377 10.56 -8.11 -3.80
CA ALA A 377 10.98 -9.33 -4.49
C ALA A 377 12.28 -9.19 -5.30
N GLY A 378 12.99 -8.07 -5.23
CA GLY A 378 14.22 -7.82 -6.01
C GLY A 378 15.22 -8.96 -5.93
N ASP A 379 15.54 -9.46 -4.72
CA ASP A 379 16.44 -10.60 -4.54
C ASP A 379 15.94 -11.88 -5.22
N ALA A 380 14.63 -12.09 -5.34
CA ALA A 380 14.07 -13.25 -6.02
C ALA A 380 14.23 -13.13 -7.54
N PHE A 381 14.03 -11.95 -8.11
CA PHE A 381 14.34 -11.68 -9.52
C PHE A 381 15.82 -11.90 -9.81
N ASP A 382 16.73 -11.39 -8.97
CA ASP A 382 18.18 -11.58 -9.11
C ASP A 382 18.57 -13.06 -9.10
N ARG A 383 17.99 -13.87 -8.21
CA ARG A 383 18.19 -15.32 -8.21
C ARG A 383 17.70 -15.98 -9.49
N MET A 384 16.55 -15.56 -10.01
CA MET A 384 16.02 -16.07 -11.28
C MET A 384 16.92 -15.72 -12.46
N VAL A 385 17.40 -14.47 -12.53
CA VAL A 385 18.38 -14.03 -13.55
C VAL A 385 19.67 -14.86 -13.48
N ALA A 386 20.20 -15.07 -12.29
CA ALA A 386 21.42 -15.87 -12.10
C ALA A 386 21.28 -17.33 -12.60
N VAL A 387 20.09 -17.92 -12.50
CA VAL A 387 19.83 -19.33 -12.89
C VAL A 387 19.33 -19.46 -14.33
N LYS A 388 18.50 -18.55 -14.80
CA LYS A 388 17.76 -18.62 -16.06
C LYS A 388 18.15 -17.57 -17.10
N GLY A 389 18.89 -16.53 -16.70
CA GLY A 389 19.37 -15.43 -17.56
C GLY A 389 18.45 -14.21 -17.56
N GLU A 390 18.89 -13.17 -18.27
CA GLU A 390 18.29 -11.82 -18.29
C GLU A 390 16.81 -11.75 -18.67
N ASN A 391 16.30 -12.73 -19.38
CA ASN A 391 14.87 -12.78 -19.72
C ASN A 391 13.96 -12.98 -18.48
N TYR A 392 14.52 -13.23 -17.32
CA TYR A 392 13.79 -13.46 -16.07
C TYR A 392 13.88 -12.28 -15.09
N ASN A 393 14.45 -11.14 -15.50
CA ASN A 393 14.42 -9.94 -14.70
C ASN A 393 13.01 -9.28 -14.71
N GLU A 394 12.77 -8.35 -13.82
CA GLU A 394 11.48 -7.69 -13.63
C GLU A 394 11.03 -6.85 -14.84
N TYR A 395 11.95 -6.44 -15.72
CA TYR A 395 11.64 -5.67 -16.94
C TYR A 395 11.22 -6.56 -18.12
N ASN A 396 11.63 -7.82 -18.12
CA ASN A 396 11.38 -8.77 -19.21
C ASN A 396 10.25 -9.75 -18.88
N ARG A 397 9.80 -9.81 -17.61
CA ARG A 397 8.65 -10.61 -17.16
C ARG A 397 7.40 -9.74 -17.12
N ASN A 398 6.30 -10.26 -17.69
CA ASN A 398 5.05 -9.55 -17.75
C ASN A 398 4.16 -9.92 -16.53
N PHE A 399 4.23 -9.11 -15.48
CA PHE A 399 3.30 -9.13 -14.38
C PHE A 399 2.40 -7.89 -14.47
N ALA A 400 1.17 -7.98 -13.98
CA ALA A 400 0.25 -6.85 -13.98
C ALA A 400 -0.60 -6.80 -12.69
N PHE A 401 -0.96 -5.58 -12.27
CA PHE A 401 -1.94 -5.35 -11.22
C PHE A 401 -3.34 -5.53 -11.82
N MET A 402 -4.13 -6.45 -11.26
CA MET A 402 -5.42 -6.81 -11.81
C MET A 402 -6.50 -5.80 -11.38
N PRO A 403 -7.24 -5.20 -12.31
CA PRO A 403 -8.50 -4.55 -11.99
C PRO A 403 -9.43 -5.55 -11.29
N LEU A 404 -9.89 -5.21 -10.09
CA LEU A 404 -10.71 -6.14 -9.30
C LEU A 404 -12.05 -6.39 -9.99
N PRO A 405 -12.53 -7.65 -10.02
CA PRO A 405 -13.83 -7.98 -10.57
C PRO A 405 -14.94 -7.28 -9.80
N LYS A 406 -16.08 -7.07 -10.43
CA LYS A 406 -17.28 -6.52 -9.79
C LYS A 406 -18.05 -7.62 -9.04
N ALA A 407 -18.71 -7.24 -7.95
CA ALA A 407 -19.48 -8.23 -7.20
C ALA A 407 -20.65 -8.81 -8.01
N THR A 408 -21.27 -8.03 -8.89
CA THR A 408 -22.44 -8.42 -9.68
C THR A 408 -22.36 -7.91 -11.11
N GLN A 409 -23.11 -8.55 -12.03
CA GLN A 409 -23.24 -8.11 -13.42
C GLN A 409 -23.89 -6.72 -13.53
N GLU A 410 -24.73 -6.35 -12.59
CA GLU A 410 -25.32 -5.00 -12.52
C GLU A 410 -24.23 -3.94 -12.37
N LYS A 411 -23.24 -4.16 -11.48
CA LYS A 411 -22.11 -3.25 -11.28
C LYS A 411 -21.21 -3.14 -12.52
N VAL A 412 -21.02 -4.21 -13.28
CA VAL A 412 -20.33 -4.16 -14.59
C VAL A 412 -21.10 -3.25 -15.55
N THR A 413 -22.44 -3.43 -15.62
CA THR A 413 -23.29 -2.62 -16.49
C THR A 413 -23.31 -1.13 -16.09
N GLU A 414 -23.35 -0.85 -14.80
CA GLU A 414 -23.23 0.53 -14.26
C GLU A 414 -21.89 1.16 -14.67
N THR A 415 -20.80 0.42 -14.59
CA THR A 415 -19.45 0.89 -14.97
C THR A 415 -19.41 1.19 -16.46
N ALA A 416 -19.88 0.27 -17.32
CA ALA A 416 -19.96 0.45 -18.77
C ALA A 416 -20.78 1.67 -19.19
N ASN A 417 -21.80 2.01 -18.41
CA ASN A 417 -22.64 3.20 -18.61
C ASN A 417 -22.03 4.50 -18.05
N GLY A 418 -20.80 4.45 -17.55
CA GLY A 418 -20.08 5.63 -17.05
C GLY A 418 -20.51 6.11 -15.68
N ASN A 419 -21.15 5.27 -14.86
CA ASN A 419 -21.47 5.61 -13.48
C ASN A 419 -20.16 5.76 -12.68
N ALA A 420 -19.90 6.98 -12.18
CA ALA A 420 -18.69 7.28 -11.42
C ALA A 420 -18.53 6.42 -10.16
N ASN A 421 -19.64 6.09 -9.48
CA ASN A 421 -19.63 5.27 -8.27
C ASN A 421 -19.40 3.77 -8.54
N SER A 422 -19.43 3.35 -9.79
CA SER A 422 -19.15 1.97 -10.22
C SER A 422 -17.82 1.82 -10.97
N ARG A 423 -17.04 2.89 -11.15
CA ARG A 423 -15.68 2.84 -11.71
C ARG A 423 -14.77 1.98 -10.83
N TYR A 424 -13.56 1.70 -11.31
CA TYR A 424 -12.57 1.07 -10.45
C TYR A 424 -12.27 1.92 -9.24
N MET A 425 -12.16 1.25 -8.09
CA MET A 425 -11.78 1.88 -6.83
C MET A 425 -10.47 1.27 -6.35
N LEU A 426 -9.57 2.12 -5.90
CA LEU A 426 -8.40 1.73 -5.13
C LEU A 426 -8.60 2.15 -3.68
N TYR A 427 -8.17 1.31 -2.78
CA TYR A 427 -8.21 1.58 -1.34
C TYR A 427 -6.79 1.79 -0.85
N ASP A 428 -6.46 3.01 -0.40
CA ASP A 428 -5.15 3.29 0.19
C ASP A 428 -5.12 2.81 1.65
N SER A 429 -4.61 1.60 1.84
CA SER A 429 -4.58 0.92 3.13
C SER A 429 -3.42 1.37 4.03
N ILE A 430 -2.48 2.16 3.49
CA ILE A 430 -1.24 2.56 4.17
C ILE A 430 -1.32 4.03 4.59
N PHE A 431 -1.18 4.28 5.88
CA PHE A 431 -1.06 5.63 6.44
C PHE A 431 0.40 6.09 6.39
N SER A 432 0.87 6.47 5.20
CA SER A 432 2.22 6.99 5.03
C SER A 432 2.25 8.51 5.18
N LEU A 433 3.34 9.05 5.72
CA LEU A 433 3.47 10.48 6.00
C LEU A 433 4.89 10.97 5.71
N CYS A 434 4.96 12.12 5.04
CA CYS A 434 6.16 12.96 4.96
C CYS A 434 5.96 14.16 5.87
N PHE A 435 6.89 14.40 6.80
CA PHE A 435 6.81 15.53 7.73
C PHE A 435 8.18 15.99 8.23
N MET A 436 8.23 17.20 8.77
CA MET A 436 9.34 17.73 9.55
C MET A 436 9.01 17.59 11.04
N LYS A 437 9.97 17.20 11.89
CA LYS A 437 9.72 17.19 13.34
C LYS A 437 9.61 18.61 13.92
N ALA A 438 8.87 18.76 15.02
CA ALA A 438 8.54 20.08 15.57
C ALA A 438 9.75 20.87 16.08
N ASN A 439 10.77 20.21 16.60
CA ASN A 439 11.91 20.87 17.27
C ASN A 439 13.16 21.00 16.39
N VAL A 440 12.99 21.06 15.07
CA VAL A 440 14.08 21.47 14.17
C VAL A 440 14.54 22.89 14.50
N ALA A 441 15.86 23.10 14.58
CA ALA A 441 16.42 24.41 14.86
C ALA A 441 15.93 25.45 13.84
N GLU A 442 15.57 26.68 14.29
CA GLU A 442 14.94 27.69 13.43
C GLU A 442 15.76 28.00 12.17
N TRP A 443 17.09 28.12 12.29
CA TRP A 443 17.97 28.39 11.16
C TRP A 443 18.00 27.27 10.13
N LYS A 444 17.60 26.04 10.50
CA LYS A 444 17.66 24.84 9.67
C LYS A 444 16.30 24.47 9.04
N LYS A 445 15.21 25.03 9.58
CA LYS A 445 13.87 24.80 9.03
C LYS A 445 13.76 25.10 7.54
N PRO A 446 14.33 26.23 7.01
CA PRO A 446 14.25 26.51 5.58
C PRO A 446 14.83 25.39 4.70
N LEU A 447 15.95 24.75 5.14
CA LEU A 447 16.54 23.63 4.41
C LEU A 447 15.63 22.38 4.43
N ALA A 448 15.04 22.06 5.58
CA ALA A 448 14.10 20.95 5.69
C ALA A 448 12.83 21.19 4.85
N ILE A 449 12.31 22.41 4.84
CA ILE A 449 11.18 22.84 4.01
C ILE A 449 11.50 22.68 2.52
N ASP A 450 12.69 23.15 2.09
CA ASP A 450 13.11 23.04 0.69
C ASP A 450 13.29 21.58 0.26
N PHE A 451 13.83 20.71 1.15
CA PHE A 451 13.93 19.28 0.89
C PHE A 451 12.54 18.63 0.70
N ILE A 452 11.54 19.02 1.51
CA ILE A 452 10.15 18.53 1.36
C ILE A 452 9.56 18.99 0.04
N LYS A 453 9.75 20.26 -0.36
CA LYS A 453 9.33 20.77 -1.67
C LYS A 453 9.97 19.98 -2.81
N PHE A 454 11.30 19.80 -2.74
CA PHE A 454 12.04 19.05 -3.75
C PHE A 454 11.55 17.59 -3.86
N ALA A 455 11.32 16.91 -2.74
CA ALA A 455 10.83 15.54 -2.71
C ALA A 455 9.43 15.35 -3.31
N ASN A 456 8.64 16.44 -3.37
CA ASN A 456 7.28 16.43 -3.90
C ASN A 456 7.13 17.28 -5.19
N SER A 457 8.25 17.68 -5.81
CA SER A 457 8.26 18.24 -7.16
C SER A 457 7.87 17.18 -8.19
N ASP A 458 7.27 17.59 -9.32
CA ASP A 458 6.83 16.67 -10.39
C ASP A 458 8.00 15.83 -10.93
N GLU A 459 9.20 16.40 -11.02
CA GLU A 459 10.43 15.68 -11.40
C GLU A 459 10.76 14.58 -10.39
N SER A 460 10.72 14.89 -9.08
CA SER A 460 11.04 13.92 -8.02
C SER A 460 9.94 12.87 -7.85
N LEU A 461 8.67 13.22 -8.09
CA LEU A 461 7.56 12.27 -8.12
C LEU A 461 7.72 11.27 -9.28
N ASN A 462 8.12 11.73 -10.45
CA ASN A 462 8.40 10.87 -11.60
C ASN A 462 9.62 9.98 -11.36
N GLU A 463 10.70 10.50 -10.76
CA GLU A 463 11.88 9.70 -10.42
C GLU A 463 11.57 8.64 -9.36
N PHE A 464 10.74 8.98 -8.35
CA PHE A 464 10.22 7.99 -7.38
C PHE A 464 9.49 6.87 -8.12
N THR A 465 8.54 7.21 -9.01
CA THR A 465 7.76 6.22 -9.77
C THR A 465 8.66 5.36 -10.64
N LYS A 466 9.66 5.92 -11.30
CA LYS A 466 10.62 5.20 -12.12
C LYS A 466 11.41 4.17 -11.33
N ILE A 467 11.90 4.54 -10.15
CA ILE A 467 12.74 3.67 -9.31
C ILE A 467 11.92 2.58 -8.62
N THR A 468 10.74 2.93 -8.11
CA THR A 468 9.94 2.01 -7.31
C THR A 468 8.89 1.24 -8.10
N ASN A 469 8.65 1.61 -9.36
CA ASN A 469 7.53 1.13 -10.20
C ASN A 469 6.14 1.31 -9.57
N THR A 470 6.02 2.26 -8.64
CA THR A 470 4.77 2.59 -7.95
C THR A 470 4.52 4.10 -7.94
N VAL A 471 3.46 4.54 -7.28
CA VAL A 471 3.04 5.95 -7.29
C VAL A 471 3.05 6.54 -5.89
N LYS A 472 3.29 7.84 -5.80
CA LYS A 472 3.03 8.63 -4.60
C LYS A 472 1.52 8.81 -4.40
N ALA A 473 1.11 9.07 -3.17
CA ALA A 473 -0.30 9.37 -2.83
C ALA A 473 -0.67 10.84 -3.16
N LEU A 474 -0.21 11.34 -4.29
CA LEU A 474 -0.43 12.69 -4.81
C LEU A 474 -0.96 12.63 -6.24
N ASN A 475 -1.67 13.68 -6.65
CA ASN A 475 -2.15 13.83 -8.02
C ASN A 475 -1.07 14.49 -8.89
N TYR A 476 -0.33 13.71 -9.63
CA TYR A 476 0.66 14.14 -10.63
C TYR A 476 0.56 13.29 -11.89
N THR A 477 1.11 13.79 -12.96
CA THR A 477 1.18 13.05 -14.22
C THR A 477 2.47 12.26 -14.29
N VAL A 478 2.35 10.94 -14.44
CA VAL A 478 3.51 10.12 -14.81
C VAL A 478 3.82 10.40 -16.27
N SER A 479 5.00 10.95 -16.55
CA SER A 479 5.40 11.34 -17.89
C SER A 479 5.57 10.12 -18.82
N ASP A 480 5.44 10.34 -20.13
CA ASP A 480 5.64 9.26 -21.10
C ASP A 480 7.08 8.72 -21.07
N GLU A 481 8.05 9.57 -20.76
CA GLU A 481 9.44 9.17 -20.56
C GLU A 481 9.58 8.24 -19.34
N THR A 482 8.94 8.59 -18.23
CA THR A 482 8.88 7.73 -17.04
C THR A 482 8.16 6.42 -17.34
N LYS A 483 6.97 6.48 -17.95
CA LYS A 483 6.19 5.28 -18.34
C LYS A 483 7.00 4.32 -19.21
N ALA A 484 7.83 4.85 -20.14
CA ALA A 484 8.66 4.01 -21.00
C ALA A 484 9.71 3.20 -20.22
N GLN A 485 10.15 3.70 -19.06
CA GLN A 485 11.18 3.09 -18.22
C GLN A 485 10.62 2.16 -17.13
N LEU A 486 9.29 2.13 -16.93
CA LEU A 486 8.66 1.26 -15.94
C LEU A 486 8.72 -0.22 -16.38
N THR A 487 8.73 -1.10 -15.40
CA THR A 487 8.45 -2.53 -15.60
C THR A 487 7.04 -2.73 -16.18
N PRO A 488 6.70 -3.88 -16.76
CA PRO A 488 5.32 -4.19 -17.16
C PRO A 488 4.32 -4.04 -16.00
N PHE A 489 4.71 -4.46 -14.79
CA PHE A 489 3.89 -4.26 -13.59
C PHE A 489 3.66 -2.77 -13.28
N GLY A 490 4.71 -1.97 -13.24
CA GLY A 490 4.61 -0.53 -13.00
C GLY A 490 3.72 0.18 -14.03
N LYS A 491 3.81 -0.21 -15.31
CA LYS A 491 2.91 0.31 -16.39
C LYS A 491 1.46 -0.04 -16.11
N SER A 492 1.18 -1.29 -15.76
CA SER A 492 -0.19 -1.74 -15.45
C SER A 492 -0.77 -1.01 -14.23
N LEU A 493 0.03 -0.81 -13.18
CA LEU A 493 -0.38 -0.09 -12.00
C LEU A 493 -0.75 1.37 -12.31
N VAL A 494 0.08 2.07 -13.09
CA VAL A 494 -0.22 3.45 -13.51
C VAL A 494 -1.52 3.47 -14.32
N GLN A 495 -1.74 2.52 -15.22
CA GLN A 495 -2.94 2.40 -16.03
C GLN A 495 -4.20 2.17 -15.18
N VAL A 496 -4.14 1.23 -14.22
CA VAL A 496 -5.24 0.98 -13.28
C VAL A 496 -5.51 2.22 -12.43
N LYS A 497 -4.46 2.89 -11.91
CA LYS A 497 -4.62 4.11 -11.11
C LYS A 497 -5.30 5.22 -11.92
N ASP A 498 -4.88 5.44 -13.18
CA ASP A 498 -5.45 6.49 -14.04
C ASP A 498 -6.93 6.22 -14.37
N ALA A 499 -7.36 4.95 -14.39
CA ALA A 499 -8.75 4.52 -14.59
C ALA A 499 -9.59 4.49 -13.30
N SER A 500 -8.97 4.64 -12.12
CA SER A 500 -9.60 4.45 -10.80
C SER A 500 -9.86 5.76 -10.07
N GLN A 501 -10.77 5.68 -9.09
CA GLN A 501 -10.83 6.63 -7.97
C GLN A 501 -10.16 5.99 -6.76
N VAL A 502 -9.62 6.82 -5.86
CA VAL A 502 -8.95 6.34 -4.65
C VAL A 502 -9.78 6.70 -3.43
N VAL A 503 -10.01 5.72 -2.55
CA VAL A 503 -10.61 5.92 -1.24
C VAL A 503 -9.50 6.02 -0.20
N TYR A 504 -9.47 7.14 0.51
CA TYR A 504 -8.56 7.40 1.61
C TYR A 504 -9.29 7.20 2.95
N PRO A 505 -8.90 6.22 3.79
CA PRO A 505 -9.67 5.79 4.97
C PRO A 505 -9.48 6.72 6.17
N PHE A 506 -9.71 8.01 6.02
CA PHE A 506 -9.56 8.99 7.10
C PHE A 506 -10.57 10.13 7.02
N SER A 507 -10.80 10.78 8.14
CA SER A 507 -11.76 11.85 8.32
C SER A 507 -11.36 12.80 9.44
N THR A 508 -11.88 14.02 9.43
CA THR A 508 -11.79 14.99 10.53
C THR A 508 -12.93 14.87 11.55
N ASN A 509 -13.84 13.89 11.40
CA ASN A 509 -14.87 13.64 12.39
C ASN A 509 -14.26 13.34 13.76
N SER A 510 -14.71 14.05 14.79
CA SER A 510 -14.13 13.94 16.14
C SER A 510 -14.25 12.54 16.75
N VAL A 511 -15.32 11.80 16.44
CA VAL A 511 -15.48 10.41 16.91
C VAL A 511 -14.43 9.52 16.25
N TYR A 512 -14.21 9.69 14.94
CA TYR A 512 -13.15 8.98 14.22
C TYR A 512 -11.76 9.32 14.80
N LEU A 513 -11.43 10.61 14.91
CA LEU A 513 -10.12 11.06 15.39
C LEU A 513 -9.80 10.59 16.82
N ASN A 514 -10.79 10.58 17.71
CA ASN A 514 -10.61 10.15 19.10
C ASN A 514 -10.58 8.62 19.27
N ASN A 515 -10.93 7.86 18.23
CA ASN A 515 -11.06 6.40 18.27
C ASN A 515 -10.40 5.72 17.07
N GLN A 516 -9.31 6.25 16.55
CA GLN A 516 -8.68 5.76 15.32
C GLN A 516 -8.38 4.26 15.36
N SER A 517 -7.95 3.72 16.51
CA SER A 517 -7.71 2.28 16.67
C SER A 517 -8.97 1.42 16.49
N TYR A 518 -10.16 1.98 16.71
CA TYR A 518 -11.43 1.29 16.47
C TYR A 518 -11.77 1.22 14.98
N PHE A 519 -11.33 2.21 14.19
CA PHE A 519 -11.61 2.33 12.76
C PHE A 519 -10.48 1.81 11.86
N GLN A 520 -9.42 1.26 12.46
CA GLN A 520 -8.32 0.66 11.70
C GLN A 520 -8.80 -0.50 10.82
N VAL A 521 -8.07 -0.73 9.74
CA VAL A 521 -8.24 -1.88 8.83
C VAL A 521 -8.49 -3.17 9.60
N ASP A 522 -7.67 -3.46 10.61
CA ASP A 522 -7.73 -4.68 11.40
C ASP A 522 -8.93 -4.75 12.37
N SER A 523 -9.67 -3.66 12.50
CA SER A 523 -10.82 -3.58 13.41
C SER A 523 -12.16 -3.47 12.69
N ALA A 524 -12.15 -3.28 11.37
CA ALA A 524 -13.36 -2.98 10.57
C ALA A 524 -14.34 -4.15 10.42
N PHE A 525 -13.92 -5.37 10.75
CA PHE A 525 -14.71 -6.60 10.55
C PHE A 525 -14.84 -7.46 11.80
N ARG A 526 -14.77 -6.86 12.98
CA ARG A 526 -14.92 -7.61 14.24
C ARG A 526 -16.32 -8.19 14.41
N THR A 527 -16.38 -9.39 14.96
CA THR A 527 -17.65 -10.04 15.31
C THR A 527 -17.48 -10.97 16.51
N THR A 528 -18.61 -11.33 17.12
CA THR A 528 -18.71 -12.41 18.11
C THR A 528 -19.73 -13.43 17.60
N ILE A 529 -19.31 -14.69 17.43
CA ILE A 529 -20.18 -15.79 16.99
C ILE A 529 -20.17 -16.85 18.08
N GLY A 530 -21.34 -17.10 18.68
CA GLY A 530 -21.43 -17.92 19.87
C GLY A 530 -20.69 -17.27 21.05
N SER A 531 -19.61 -17.91 21.52
CA SER A 531 -18.73 -17.39 22.59
C SER A 531 -17.34 -16.98 22.08
N LYS A 532 -17.09 -17.03 20.78
CA LYS A 532 -15.78 -16.76 20.18
C LYS A 532 -15.80 -15.39 19.50
N ASP A 533 -14.81 -14.56 19.83
CA ASP A 533 -14.57 -13.28 19.20
C ASP A 533 -13.61 -13.45 18.02
N TYR A 534 -13.94 -12.84 16.90
CA TYR A 534 -13.12 -12.81 15.70
C TYR A 534 -12.77 -11.37 15.32
N GLN A 535 -11.50 -11.14 15.10
CA GLN A 535 -11.00 -9.90 14.55
C GLN A 535 -10.92 -9.98 13.01
N PHE A 536 -10.56 -11.17 12.51
CA PHE A 536 -10.31 -11.41 11.09
C PHE A 536 -11.30 -12.44 10.52
N PRO A 537 -12.02 -12.10 9.45
CA PRO A 537 -12.95 -13.04 8.80
C PRO A 537 -12.26 -14.31 8.29
N ALA A 538 -11.07 -14.19 7.72
CA ALA A 538 -10.33 -15.35 7.18
C ALA A 538 -10.08 -16.43 8.22
N ILE A 539 -9.79 -16.06 9.47
CA ILE A 539 -9.62 -17.02 10.57
C ILE A 539 -10.94 -17.75 10.86
N ALA A 540 -12.03 -17.02 11.00
CA ALA A 540 -13.34 -17.61 11.27
C ALA A 540 -13.80 -18.57 10.17
N MET A 541 -13.55 -18.21 8.92
CA MET A 541 -13.97 -18.98 7.75
C MET A 541 -13.09 -20.21 7.55
N HIS A 542 -11.77 -20.05 7.63
CA HIS A 542 -10.82 -21.15 7.41
C HIS A 542 -10.79 -22.14 8.59
N GLU A 543 -10.69 -21.66 9.82
CA GLU A 543 -10.52 -22.53 11.00
C GLU A 543 -11.83 -23.08 11.54
N ASP A 544 -12.89 -22.27 11.55
CA ASP A 544 -14.17 -22.62 12.19
C ASP A 544 -15.32 -22.77 11.18
N ASN A 545 -15.05 -22.67 9.87
CA ASN A 545 -16.02 -22.82 8.78
C ASN A 545 -17.26 -21.91 8.94
N VAL A 546 -17.05 -20.70 9.44
CA VAL A 546 -18.10 -19.70 9.58
C VAL A 546 -18.47 -19.17 8.20
N SER A 547 -19.76 -19.26 7.81
CA SER A 547 -20.21 -18.74 6.52
C SER A 547 -20.19 -17.21 6.47
N ALA A 548 -20.06 -16.65 5.26
CA ALA A 548 -20.09 -15.21 5.03
C ALA A 548 -21.36 -14.55 5.61
N GLU A 549 -22.52 -15.18 5.43
CA GLU A 549 -23.80 -14.69 5.95
C GLU A 549 -23.82 -14.64 7.49
N ASN A 550 -23.33 -15.69 8.16
CA ASN A 550 -23.28 -15.73 9.61
C ASN A 550 -22.28 -14.69 10.16
N TYR A 551 -21.14 -14.53 9.48
CA TYR A 551 -20.17 -13.52 9.85
C TYR A 551 -20.75 -12.11 9.71
N PHE A 552 -21.38 -11.80 8.59
CA PHE A 552 -22.02 -10.51 8.31
C PHE A 552 -23.11 -10.15 9.34
N LYS A 553 -24.00 -11.09 9.65
CA LYS A 553 -25.04 -10.91 10.71
C LYS A 553 -24.42 -10.70 12.09
N GLY A 554 -23.35 -11.44 12.38
CA GLY A 554 -22.61 -11.29 13.62
C GLY A 554 -21.98 -9.90 13.76
N MET A 555 -21.41 -9.36 12.68
CA MET A 555 -20.86 -8.00 12.65
C MET A 555 -21.90 -6.95 13.03
N ALA A 556 -23.07 -6.97 12.41
CA ALA A 556 -24.14 -6.01 12.71
C ALA A 556 -24.51 -6.03 14.21
N THR A 557 -24.64 -7.23 14.78
CA THR A 557 -24.92 -7.41 16.21
C THR A 557 -23.77 -6.91 17.10
N TYR A 558 -22.52 -7.22 16.71
CA TYR A 558 -21.32 -6.80 17.43
C TYR A 558 -21.22 -5.28 17.48
N TYR A 559 -21.31 -4.60 16.33
CA TYR A 559 -21.15 -3.14 16.25
C TYR A 559 -22.30 -2.42 16.92
N GLN A 560 -23.54 -2.89 16.82
CA GLN A 560 -24.68 -2.32 17.55
C GLN A 560 -24.44 -2.36 19.07
N LYS A 561 -23.97 -3.49 19.60
CA LYS A 561 -23.72 -3.66 21.04
C LYS A 561 -22.51 -2.86 21.54
N ASN A 562 -21.45 -2.80 20.75
CA ASN A 562 -20.16 -2.25 21.14
C ASN A 562 -19.89 -0.87 20.51
N TRP A 563 -20.92 -0.19 20.00
CA TRP A 563 -20.74 1.13 19.42
C TRP A 563 -20.18 2.12 20.43
N ILE A 564 -19.20 2.91 20.00
CA ILE A 564 -18.40 3.81 20.85
C ILE A 564 -19.13 5.10 21.22
N VAL A 565 -20.20 5.46 20.49
CA VAL A 565 -21.07 6.60 20.82
C VAL A 565 -22.37 6.04 21.40
N LYS A 566 -22.67 6.44 22.65
CA LYS A 566 -23.87 6.00 23.37
C LYS A 566 -24.85 7.15 23.55
#